data_671d50f50d2402f98ae7f870e0f5f892
#
_entry.id   671d50f50d2402f98ae7f870e0f5f892
#
_cell.length_a   1.000
_cell.length_b   1.000
_cell.length_c   1.000
_cell.angle_alpha   90.00
_cell.angle_beta   90.00
_cell.angle_gamma   90.00
#
_symmetry.space_group_name_H-M   'P 1'
#
loop_
_entity.id
_entity.type
_entity.pdbx_description
1 polymer ?
#
loop_
_entity_poly.entity_id
_entity_poly.type
_entity_poly.pdbx_seq_one_letter_code
_entity_poly.pdbx_strand_id
1 'polypeptide(L)'
;EQMCVRKNRTTNFDIVISDEGSMGRSFVFYPGNAECMTEEELNIEYISNSSYFYMANLDSVTKKAAQMAKQKGSKIFMDADSYTDELLDAISWIDIFIGSEFVYEKMLEAGKSVKENCEYLYNKGPEIVIFTFGEKGCAGISKEGFFEIPAFDVDVKDTVGAGDVFHGAFLAAIVKGLSPKDAARFASGVAAIKCTRIGGRAGIPNWEVTDNFLETGEIDYREIDERVKKYGRGIEYV
;
A
#
# COMPACT_ATOMS: atom_id res chain seq x y z
N GLU A 1 0.89 -8.03 -20.34
CA GLU A 1 0.51 -8.53 -19.02
C GLU A 1 1.10 -9.91 -18.78
N GLN A 2 1.68 -10.13 -17.59
CA GLN A 2 2.35 -11.39 -17.21
C GLN A 2 1.59 -12.04 -16.05
N MET A 3 0.31 -12.30 -16.26
CA MET A 3 -0.55 -12.92 -15.26
C MET A 3 -0.67 -14.42 -15.51
N CYS A 4 -0.33 -15.24 -14.50
CA CYS A 4 -0.50 -16.68 -14.59
C CYS A 4 -1.97 -17.05 -14.36
N VAL A 5 -2.63 -17.60 -15.38
CA VAL A 5 -4.03 -18.02 -15.31
C VAL A 5 -4.12 -19.54 -15.14
N ARG A 6 -4.73 -20.00 -14.05
CA ARG A 6 -4.99 -21.42 -13.78
C ARG A 6 -6.40 -21.79 -14.26
N LYS A 7 -6.50 -22.54 -15.38
CA LYS A 7 -7.81 -22.98 -15.91
C LYS A 7 -8.55 -23.87 -14.91
N ASN A 8 -9.85 -23.64 -14.75
CA ASN A 8 -10.74 -24.40 -13.86
C ASN A 8 -10.30 -24.37 -12.39
N ARG A 9 -9.63 -23.30 -11.98
CA ARG A 9 -9.25 -23.03 -10.59
C ARG A 9 -9.87 -21.73 -10.11
N THR A 10 -10.03 -21.64 -8.81
CA THR A 10 -10.52 -20.42 -8.13
C THR A 10 -9.37 -19.80 -7.37
N THR A 11 -9.14 -18.51 -7.58
CA THR A 11 -8.19 -17.73 -6.78
C THR A 11 -8.72 -17.56 -5.36
N ASN A 12 -7.85 -17.22 -4.43
CA ASN A 12 -8.26 -16.80 -3.09
C ASN A 12 -9.08 -15.51 -3.15
N PHE A 13 -9.98 -15.33 -2.20
CA PHE A 13 -10.71 -14.07 -2.00
C PHE A 13 -11.13 -13.92 -0.54
N ASP A 14 -11.38 -12.68 -0.16
CA ASP A 14 -11.94 -12.32 1.15
C ASP A 14 -13.32 -11.70 1.01
N ILE A 15 -14.22 -12.07 1.93
CA ILE A 15 -15.42 -11.31 2.21
C ILE A 15 -15.12 -10.43 3.41
N VAL A 16 -15.19 -9.12 3.22
CA VAL A 16 -14.97 -8.16 4.28
C VAL A 16 -16.31 -7.72 4.85
N ILE A 17 -16.47 -7.90 6.15
CA ILE A 17 -17.65 -7.46 6.90
C ILE A 17 -17.22 -6.24 7.71
N SER A 18 -17.75 -5.07 7.36
CA SER A 18 -17.54 -3.82 8.12
C SER A 18 -18.71 -3.61 9.09
N ASP A 19 -18.40 -3.26 10.33
CA ASP A 19 -19.36 -2.94 11.37
C ASP A 19 -19.33 -1.44 11.67
N GLU A 20 -20.46 -0.76 11.39
CA GLU A 20 -20.58 0.68 11.63
C GLU A 20 -20.50 1.06 13.11
N GLY A 21 -20.90 0.15 14.00
CA GLY A 21 -20.94 0.42 15.43
C GLY A 21 -19.56 0.42 16.10
N SER A 22 -18.69 -0.50 15.71
CA SER A 22 -17.34 -0.65 16.25
C SER A 22 -16.26 -0.04 15.35
N MET A 23 -16.60 0.39 14.14
CA MET A 23 -15.66 0.73 13.06
C MET A 23 -14.68 -0.42 12.76
N GLY A 24 -15.02 -1.61 13.22
CA GLY A 24 -14.23 -2.83 13.08
C GLY A 24 -14.45 -3.52 11.74
N ARG A 25 -13.52 -4.42 11.41
CA ARG A 25 -13.59 -5.25 10.20
C ARG A 25 -13.34 -6.71 10.56
N SER A 26 -14.12 -7.59 9.96
CA SER A 26 -13.89 -9.04 10.00
C SER A 26 -13.69 -9.56 8.59
N PHE A 27 -12.78 -10.52 8.44
CA PHE A 27 -12.45 -11.13 7.16
C PHE A 27 -12.88 -12.58 7.16
N VAL A 28 -13.60 -13.01 6.13
CA VAL A 28 -13.88 -14.41 5.86
C VAL A 28 -13.05 -14.81 4.64
N PHE A 29 -11.95 -15.48 4.91
CA PHE A 29 -10.99 -15.88 3.89
C PHE A 29 -11.37 -17.20 3.22
N TYR A 30 -11.38 -17.21 1.89
CA TYR A 30 -11.45 -18.41 1.08
C TYR A 30 -10.12 -18.63 0.35
N PRO A 31 -9.38 -19.72 0.64
CA PRO A 31 -8.03 -19.90 0.11
C PRO A 31 -7.98 -20.21 -1.38
N GLY A 32 -9.11 -20.53 -2.00
CA GLY A 32 -9.13 -20.99 -3.39
C GLY A 32 -8.49 -22.37 -3.56
N ASN A 33 -8.22 -22.72 -4.82
CA ASN A 33 -7.52 -23.95 -5.19
C ASN A 33 -6.58 -23.76 -6.40
N ALA A 34 -6.25 -22.52 -6.72
CA ALA A 34 -5.25 -22.19 -7.73
C ALA A 34 -3.84 -22.40 -7.14
N GLU A 35 -3.00 -23.09 -7.87
CA GLU A 35 -1.59 -23.27 -7.51
C GLU A 35 -0.86 -21.92 -7.56
N CYS A 36 0.01 -21.67 -6.58
CA CYS A 36 0.88 -20.50 -6.55
C CYS A 36 1.78 -20.46 -7.80
N MET A 37 2.30 -19.29 -8.11
CA MET A 37 3.33 -19.12 -9.14
C MET A 37 4.62 -19.83 -8.70
N THR A 38 5.34 -20.42 -9.64
CA THR A 38 6.64 -21.04 -9.40
C THR A 38 7.78 -20.16 -9.92
N GLU A 39 9.03 -20.45 -9.53
CA GLU A 39 10.19 -19.68 -10.00
C GLU A 39 10.40 -19.82 -11.51
N GLU A 40 10.04 -20.96 -12.11
CA GLU A 40 10.16 -21.22 -13.55
C GLU A 40 9.16 -20.41 -14.39
N GLU A 41 8.09 -19.94 -13.78
CA GLU A 41 7.08 -19.10 -14.42
C GLU A 41 7.45 -17.61 -14.41
N LEU A 42 8.54 -17.22 -13.72
CA LEU A 42 8.99 -15.85 -13.69
C LEU A 42 9.51 -15.41 -15.08
N ASN A 43 8.91 -14.34 -15.60
CA ASN A 43 9.41 -13.71 -16.82
C ASN A 43 10.52 -12.70 -16.47
N ILE A 44 11.78 -13.16 -16.61
CA ILE A 44 12.96 -12.36 -16.25
C ILE A 44 13.05 -11.08 -17.07
N GLU A 45 12.75 -11.12 -18.35
CA GLU A 45 12.81 -9.96 -19.23
C GLU A 45 11.79 -8.89 -18.81
N TYR A 46 10.56 -9.31 -18.50
CA TYR A 46 9.52 -8.41 -18.04
C TYR A 46 9.90 -7.75 -16.70
N ILE A 47 10.34 -8.55 -15.72
CA ILE A 47 10.74 -8.08 -14.39
C ILE A 47 11.92 -7.09 -14.52
N SER A 48 12.91 -7.40 -15.36
CA SER A 48 14.13 -6.61 -15.52
C SER A 48 13.93 -5.26 -16.23
N ASN A 49 12.79 -5.04 -16.87
CA ASN A 49 12.47 -3.80 -17.58
C ASN A 49 11.64 -2.81 -16.73
N SER A 50 11.49 -3.06 -15.43
CA SER A 50 10.78 -2.17 -14.51
C SER A 50 11.73 -1.26 -13.73
N SER A 51 11.31 -0.02 -13.46
CA SER A 51 12.06 0.89 -12.58
C SER A 51 11.86 0.55 -11.10
N TYR A 52 10.68 -0.02 -10.76
CA TYR A 52 10.32 -0.43 -9.42
C TYR A 52 9.73 -1.83 -9.43
N PHE A 53 10.09 -2.62 -8.43
CA PHE A 53 9.48 -3.92 -8.15
C PHE A 53 8.71 -3.80 -6.83
N TYR A 54 7.38 -3.85 -6.92
CA TYR A 54 6.49 -3.80 -5.76
C TYR A 54 6.21 -5.21 -5.26
N MET A 55 6.32 -5.41 -3.95
CA MET A 55 6.01 -6.68 -3.30
C MET A 55 5.30 -6.44 -1.96
N ALA A 56 4.39 -7.36 -1.60
CA ALA A 56 3.64 -7.34 -0.35
C ALA A 56 3.89 -8.59 0.52
N ASN A 57 4.80 -9.46 0.10
CA ASN A 57 5.18 -10.67 0.86
C ASN A 57 6.64 -11.04 0.56
N LEU A 58 7.16 -12.02 1.31
CA LEU A 58 8.55 -12.49 1.25
C LEU A 58 8.64 -14.00 0.97
N ASP A 59 7.68 -14.58 0.22
CA ASP A 59 7.82 -15.96 -0.23
C ASP A 59 9.02 -16.15 -1.16
N SER A 60 9.40 -17.39 -1.42
CA SER A 60 10.60 -17.72 -2.20
C SER A 60 10.54 -17.16 -3.62
N VAL A 61 9.38 -17.22 -4.27
CA VAL A 61 9.19 -16.73 -5.65
C VAL A 61 9.30 -15.21 -5.71
N THR A 62 8.65 -14.52 -4.77
CA THR A 62 8.70 -13.06 -4.65
C THR A 62 10.13 -12.58 -4.35
N LYS A 63 10.83 -13.23 -3.40
CA LYS A 63 12.26 -12.92 -3.13
C LYS A 63 13.13 -13.11 -4.36
N LYS A 64 12.93 -14.20 -5.11
CA LYS A 64 13.67 -14.45 -6.35
C LYS A 64 13.43 -13.38 -7.40
N ALA A 65 12.16 -13.01 -7.62
CA ALA A 65 11.79 -11.95 -8.55
C ALA A 65 12.39 -10.60 -8.15
N ALA A 66 12.34 -10.25 -6.87
CA ALA A 66 12.94 -9.01 -6.34
C ALA A 66 14.46 -8.97 -6.53
N GLN A 67 15.15 -10.09 -6.29
CA GLN A 67 16.59 -10.20 -6.53
C GLN A 67 16.95 -9.98 -8.02
N MET A 68 16.16 -10.59 -8.93
CA MET A 68 16.32 -10.39 -10.38
C MET A 68 16.11 -8.93 -10.77
N ALA A 69 15.04 -8.30 -10.27
CA ALA A 69 14.74 -6.90 -10.51
C ALA A 69 15.91 -6.00 -10.02
N LYS A 70 16.36 -6.21 -8.78
CA LYS A 70 17.42 -5.41 -8.19
C LYS A 70 18.75 -5.55 -8.94
N GLN A 71 19.11 -6.75 -9.41
CA GLN A 71 20.32 -6.98 -10.24
C GLN A 71 20.32 -6.18 -11.55
N LYS A 72 19.14 -5.78 -12.02
CA LYS A 72 18.93 -4.98 -13.24
C LYS A 72 18.71 -3.50 -12.96
N GLY A 73 18.79 -3.09 -11.70
CA GLY A 73 18.70 -1.69 -11.28
C GLY A 73 17.31 -1.22 -10.86
N SER A 74 16.32 -2.13 -10.77
CA SER A 74 15.02 -1.78 -10.20
C SER A 74 15.14 -1.47 -8.71
N LYS A 75 14.36 -0.50 -8.23
CA LYS A 75 14.17 -0.25 -6.81
C LYS A 75 13.14 -1.21 -6.24
N ILE A 76 13.44 -1.78 -5.07
CA ILE A 76 12.53 -2.70 -4.38
C ILE A 76 11.64 -1.92 -3.42
N PHE A 77 10.34 -2.00 -3.66
CA PHE A 77 9.31 -1.41 -2.82
C PHE A 77 8.61 -2.51 -2.03
N MET A 78 8.67 -2.43 -0.70
CA MET A 78 7.99 -3.35 0.21
C MET A 78 6.77 -2.70 0.84
N ASP A 79 5.61 -3.30 0.64
CA ASP A 79 4.37 -3.08 1.36
C ASP A 79 4.30 -4.08 2.51
N ALA A 80 4.50 -3.62 3.73
CA ALA A 80 4.63 -4.47 4.91
C ALA A 80 3.38 -4.39 5.80
N ASP A 81 2.38 -5.22 5.48
CA ASP A 81 1.16 -5.34 6.28
C ASP A 81 1.20 -6.48 7.30
N SER A 82 2.15 -7.40 7.16
CA SER A 82 2.35 -8.51 8.09
C SER A 82 3.80 -8.57 8.55
N TYR A 83 4.00 -8.92 9.82
CA TYR A 83 5.31 -9.12 10.40
C TYR A 83 5.72 -10.58 10.32
N THR A 84 6.94 -10.81 9.84
CA THR A 84 7.67 -12.08 9.96
C THR A 84 9.11 -11.78 10.36
N ASP A 85 9.80 -12.73 11.00
CA ASP A 85 11.22 -12.54 11.37
C ASP A 85 12.09 -12.24 10.13
N GLU A 86 11.74 -12.82 8.99
CA GLU A 86 12.41 -12.60 7.70
C GLU A 86 12.32 -11.16 7.20
N LEU A 87 11.29 -10.40 7.65
CA LEU A 87 11.10 -9.01 7.22
C LEU A 87 12.26 -8.12 7.71
N LEU A 88 12.71 -8.32 8.95
CA LEU A 88 13.82 -7.56 9.51
C LEU A 88 15.16 -7.88 8.80
N ASP A 89 15.35 -9.14 8.42
CA ASP A 89 16.53 -9.57 7.65
C ASP A 89 16.50 -9.00 6.21
N ALA A 90 15.31 -8.84 5.64
CA ALA A 90 15.12 -8.32 4.29
C ALA A 90 15.38 -6.81 4.17
N ILE A 91 15.28 -6.05 5.25
CA ILE A 91 15.39 -4.58 5.26
C ILE A 91 16.62 -4.08 4.50
N SER A 92 17.76 -4.73 4.63
CA SER A 92 19.04 -4.28 4.04
C SER A 92 19.06 -4.22 2.50
N TRP A 93 18.15 -4.91 1.83
CA TRP A 93 18.06 -4.92 0.37
C TRP A 93 16.77 -4.30 -0.20
N ILE A 94 15.87 -3.83 0.66
CA ILE A 94 14.68 -3.06 0.30
C ILE A 94 15.07 -1.59 0.14
N ASP A 95 14.61 -0.93 -0.92
CA ASP A 95 14.91 0.49 -1.18
C ASP A 95 13.84 1.41 -0.60
N ILE A 96 12.55 1.01 -0.69
CA ILE A 96 11.41 1.74 -0.12
C ILE A 96 10.63 0.77 0.78
N PHE A 97 10.55 1.09 2.05
CA PHE A 97 9.82 0.32 3.04
C PHE A 97 8.64 1.13 3.57
N ILE A 98 7.42 0.62 3.42
CA ILE A 98 6.24 1.20 4.04
C ILE A 98 5.55 0.12 4.87
N GLY A 99 5.46 0.32 6.17
CA GLY A 99 4.83 -0.60 7.12
C GLY A 99 3.55 -0.04 7.72
N SER A 100 2.63 -0.93 8.09
CA SER A 100 1.45 -0.59 8.88
C SER A 100 1.79 -0.38 10.37
N GLU A 101 0.87 0.22 11.15
CA GLU A 101 0.99 0.35 12.61
C GLU A 101 1.21 -1.02 13.26
N PHE A 102 0.54 -2.07 12.77
CA PHE A 102 0.73 -3.43 13.27
C PHE A 102 2.18 -3.92 13.11
N VAL A 103 2.78 -3.68 11.94
CA VAL A 103 4.18 -4.05 11.69
C VAL A 103 5.11 -3.19 12.55
N TYR A 104 4.81 -1.90 12.69
CA TYR A 104 5.56 -1.01 13.57
C TYR A 104 5.64 -1.55 15.00
N GLU A 105 4.50 -1.90 15.59
CA GLU A 105 4.41 -2.42 16.96
C GLU A 105 5.12 -3.77 17.17
N LYS A 106 5.14 -4.61 16.13
CA LYS A 106 5.77 -5.94 16.20
C LYS A 106 7.26 -5.92 15.92
N MET A 107 7.71 -5.03 15.05
CA MET A 107 9.07 -5.01 14.51
C MET A 107 10.01 -4.12 15.32
N LEU A 108 9.47 -3.12 15.99
CA LEU A 108 10.26 -2.05 16.55
C LEU A 108 10.18 -1.97 18.07
N GLU A 109 11.18 -1.33 18.67
CA GLU A 109 11.34 -1.29 20.11
C GLU A 109 10.34 -0.34 20.77
N ALA A 110 9.56 -0.86 21.68
CA ALA A 110 8.66 -0.07 22.52
C ALA A 110 9.49 0.91 23.40
N GLY A 111 9.00 2.15 23.50
CA GLY A 111 9.65 3.19 24.31
C GLY A 111 10.59 4.12 23.54
N LYS A 112 10.92 3.82 22.31
CA LYS A 112 11.54 4.76 21.38
C LYS A 112 10.51 5.60 20.66
N SER A 113 10.88 6.82 20.30
CA SER A 113 10.03 7.67 19.44
C SER A 113 9.92 7.09 18.04
N VAL A 114 8.85 7.46 17.30
CA VAL A 114 8.68 7.07 15.90
C VAL A 114 9.89 7.49 15.06
N LYS A 115 10.45 8.67 15.34
CA LYS A 115 11.65 9.16 14.66
C LYS A 115 12.84 8.23 14.86
N GLU A 116 13.16 7.85 16.11
CA GLU A 116 14.28 6.95 16.43
C GLU A 116 14.11 5.57 15.76
N ASN A 117 12.88 5.07 15.72
CA ASN A 117 12.57 3.81 15.08
C ASN A 117 12.70 3.89 13.55
N CYS A 118 12.25 4.98 12.92
CA CYS A 118 12.46 5.23 11.50
C CYS A 118 13.96 5.35 11.17
N GLU A 119 14.73 6.09 11.97
CA GLU A 119 16.19 6.24 11.82
C GLU A 119 16.90 4.89 11.94
N TYR A 120 16.47 4.04 12.87
CA TYR A 120 17.04 2.70 13.03
C TYR A 120 16.88 1.85 11.77
N LEU A 121 15.71 1.82 11.15
CA LEU A 121 15.49 1.06 9.92
C LEU A 121 16.18 1.71 8.71
N TYR A 122 16.12 3.03 8.59
CA TYR A 122 16.78 3.77 7.53
C TYR A 122 18.29 3.47 7.49
N ASN A 123 18.93 3.41 8.66
CA ASN A 123 20.35 3.06 8.77
C ASN A 123 20.67 1.60 8.43
N LYS A 124 19.66 0.74 8.24
CA LYS A 124 19.82 -0.65 7.81
C LYS A 124 19.83 -0.84 6.30
N GLY A 125 19.44 0.18 5.51
CA GLY A 125 19.54 0.07 4.06
C GLY A 125 18.49 0.82 3.22
N PRO A 126 17.23 0.92 3.61
CA PRO A 126 16.24 1.61 2.81
C PRO A 126 16.56 3.09 2.59
N GLU A 127 16.27 3.60 1.40
CA GLU A 127 16.36 5.04 1.09
C GLU A 127 15.15 5.81 1.62
N ILE A 128 14.02 5.12 1.82
CA ILE A 128 12.77 5.66 2.35
C ILE A 128 12.17 4.64 3.30
N VAL A 129 11.82 5.08 4.51
CA VAL A 129 11.06 4.32 5.50
C VAL A 129 9.83 5.13 5.88
N ILE A 130 8.65 4.53 5.82
CA ILE A 130 7.40 5.14 6.25
C ILE A 130 6.60 4.14 7.09
N PHE A 131 5.89 4.63 8.09
CA PHE A 131 4.85 3.89 8.80
C PHE A 131 3.53 4.63 8.74
N THR A 132 2.45 3.91 8.47
CA THR A 132 1.08 4.42 8.46
C THR A 132 0.38 4.05 9.77
N PHE A 133 -0.30 5.02 10.37
CA PHE A 133 -0.96 4.91 11.68
C PHE A 133 -2.46 5.23 11.60
N GLY A 134 -3.10 4.89 10.49
CA GLY A 134 -4.52 5.09 10.27
C GLY A 134 -4.94 6.55 10.45
N GLU A 135 -5.84 6.79 11.41
CA GLU A 135 -6.37 8.13 11.71
C GLU A 135 -5.33 9.12 12.27
N LYS A 136 -4.16 8.64 12.69
CA LYS A 136 -3.04 9.49 13.13
C LYS A 136 -2.17 9.95 11.97
N GLY A 137 -2.37 9.40 10.76
CA GLY A 137 -1.60 9.74 9.57
C GLY A 137 -0.41 8.83 9.34
N CYS A 138 0.73 9.39 8.93
CA CYS A 138 1.97 8.64 8.71
C CYS A 138 3.19 9.43 9.15
N ALA A 139 4.27 8.68 9.41
CA ALA A 139 5.58 9.26 9.68
C ALA A 139 6.65 8.50 8.90
N GLY A 140 7.72 9.17 8.50
CA GLY A 140 8.77 8.54 7.75
C GLY A 140 10.07 9.31 7.72
N ILE A 141 11.07 8.71 7.09
CA ILE A 141 12.39 9.29 6.91
C ILE A 141 12.92 9.00 5.51
N SER A 142 13.67 9.95 4.98
CA SER A 142 14.42 9.85 3.74
C SER A 142 15.74 10.61 3.86
N LYS A 143 16.48 10.74 2.77
CA LYS A 143 17.68 11.62 2.71
C LYS A 143 17.38 13.09 3.06
N GLU A 144 16.13 13.52 2.96
CA GLU A 144 15.69 14.88 3.29
C GLU A 144 15.37 15.06 4.78
N GLY A 145 15.43 13.99 5.56
CA GLY A 145 15.18 13.97 6.98
C GLY A 145 13.86 13.29 7.36
N PHE A 146 13.54 13.35 8.64
CA PHE A 146 12.29 12.83 9.20
C PHE A 146 11.12 13.78 8.90
N PHE A 147 9.94 13.19 8.65
CA PHE A 147 8.69 13.92 8.44
C PHE A 147 7.50 13.20 9.07
N GLU A 148 6.49 13.97 9.41
CA GLU A 148 5.18 13.49 9.86
C GLU A 148 4.10 14.17 9.01
N ILE A 149 3.09 13.40 8.61
CA ILE A 149 1.93 13.86 7.86
C ILE A 149 0.69 13.46 8.67
N PRO A 150 -0.05 14.40 9.23
CA PRO A 150 -1.31 14.08 9.91
C PRO A 150 -2.33 13.54 8.91
N ALA A 151 -3.26 12.72 9.37
CA ALA A 151 -4.38 12.30 8.54
C ALA A 151 -5.25 13.51 8.16
N PHE A 152 -5.87 13.42 6.99
CA PHE A 152 -6.86 14.41 6.58
C PHE A 152 -8.22 14.10 7.24
N ASP A 153 -8.87 15.14 7.73
CA ASP A 153 -10.22 15.02 8.27
C ASP A 153 -11.25 14.93 7.15
N VAL A 154 -11.93 13.78 7.05
CA VAL A 154 -12.94 13.49 6.04
C VAL A 154 -14.07 12.66 6.65
N ASP A 155 -15.25 12.68 6.03
CA ASP A 155 -16.39 11.84 6.42
C ASP A 155 -16.13 10.37 6.00
N VAL A 156 -15.49 9.61 6.88
CA VAL A 156 -15.09 8.22 6.63
C VAL A 156 -16.31 7.31 6.57
N LYS A 157 -16.42 6.55 5.47
CA LYS A 157 -17.44 5.52 5.25
C LYS A 157 -16.86 4.10 5.28
N ASP A 158 -15.65 3.92 4.74
CA ASP A 158 -15.00 2.60 4.68
C ASP A 158 -13.49 2.73 4.54
N THR A 159 -12.75 2.11 5.46
CA THR A 159 -11.28 2.11 5.47
C THR A 159 -10.66 0.89 4.77
N VAL A 160 -11.47 -0.02 4.19
CA VAL A 160 -10.96 -1.21 3.47
C VAL A 160 -10.09 -0.77 2.29
N GLY A 161 -8.85 -1.29 2.21
CA GLY A 161 -7.89 -0.97 1.15
C GLY A 161 -7.26 0.42 1.24
N ALA A 162 -7.41 1.15 2.35
CA ALA A 162 -6.77 2.47 2.51
C ALA A 162 -5.23 2.36 2.50
N GLY A 163 -4.66 1.31 3.11
CA GLY A 163 -3.23 1.01 3.04
C GLY A 163 -2.78 0.74 1.62
N ASP A 164 -3.43 -0.21 0.92
CA ASP A 164 -3.11 -0.56 -0.48
C ASP A 164 -3.11 0.68 -1.38
N VAL A 165 -4.13 1.54 -1.20
CA VAL A 165 -4.27 2.79 -1.96
C VAL A 165 -3.16 3.77 -1.62
N PHE A 166 -2.78 3.89 -0.34
CA PHE A 166 -1.65 4.71 0.08
C PHE A 166 -0.35 4.27 -0.60
N HIS A 167 -0.03 2.97 -0.58
CA HIS A 167 1.17 2.42 -1.20
C HIS A 167 1.21 2.69 -2.71
N GLY A 168 0.10 2.41 -3.41
CA GLY A 168 0.00 2.67 -4.84
C GLY A 168 0.13 4.15 -5.21
N ALA A 169 -0.53 5.03 -4.47
CA ALA A 169 -0.47 6.48 -4.68
C ALA A 169 0.92 7.05 -4.35
N PHE A 170 1.56 6.56 -3.28
CA PHE A 170 2.92 6.94 -2.94
C PHE A 170 3.90 6.61 -4.06
N LEU A 171 3.87 5.37 -4.56
CA LEU A 171 4.75 4.96 -5.64
C LEU A 171 4.47 5.77 -6.92
N ALA A 172 3.21 6.03 -7.25
CA ALA A 172 2.84 6.85 -8.40
C ALA A 172 3.40 8.28 -8.27
N ALA A 173 3.36 8.86 -7.07
CA ALA A 173 3.90 10.18 -6.79
C ALA A 173 5.43 10.23 -6.90
N ILE A 174 6.12 9.20 -6.38
CA ILE A 174 7.58 9.05 -6.54
C ILE A 174 7.97 8.95 -8.02
N VAL A 175 7.26 8.14 -8.81
CA VAL A 175 7.49 8.00 -10.27
C VAL A 175 7.30 9.32 -11.00
N LYS A 176 6.37 10.18 -10.55
CA LYS A 176 6.18 11.54 -11.08
C LYS A 176 7.22 12.55 -10.57
N GLY A 177 8.12 12.16 -9.67
CA GLY A 177 9.23 12.99 -9.22
C GLY A 177 8.95 13.84 -7.98
N LEU A 178 7.86 13.56 -7.24
CA LEU A 178 7.63 14.23 -5.95
C LEU A 178 8.70 13.80 -4.92
N SER A 179 9.00 14.70 -3.98
CA SER A 179 9.81 14.35 -2.82
C SER A 179 9.13 13.27 -1.98
N PRO A 180 9.87 12.44 -1.20
CA PRO A 180 9.24 11.42 -0.35
C PRO A 180 8.20 11.98 0.61
N LYS A 181 8.41 13.16 1.18
CA LYS A 181 7.44 13.84 2.03
C LYS A 181 6.18 14.27 1.27
N ASP A 182 6.35 14.86 0.08
CA ASP A 182 5.21 15.30 -0.74
C ASP A 182 4.44 14.11 -1.30
N ALA A 183 5.15 13.03 -1.68
CA ALA A 183 4.54 11.77 -2.09
C ALA A 183 3.71 11.13 -0.96
N ALA A 184 4.21 11.16 0.29
CA ALA A 184 3.46 10.68 1.45
C ALA A 184 2.22 11.54 1.73
N ARG A 185 2.33 12.89 1.60
CA ARG A 185 1.19 13.79 1.72
C ARG A 185 0.15 13.55 0.63
N PHE A 186 0.58 13.36 -0.61
CA PHE A 186 -0.29 13.02 -1.74
C PHE A 186 -1.01 11.69 -1.49
N ALA A 187 -0.26 10.64 -1.10
CA ALA A 187 -0.81 9.33 -0.81
C ALA A 187 -1.83 9.35 0.35
N SER A 188 -1.56 10.14 1.40
CA SER A 188 -2.51 10.36 2.50
C SER A 188 -3.80 11.02 2.00
N GLY A 189 -3.71 11.99 1.09
CA GLY A 189 -4.87 12.62 0.45
C GLY A 189 -5.70 11.63 -0.37
N VAL A 190 -5.05 10.82 -1.20
CA VAL A 190 -5.72 9.77 -2.00
C VAL A 190 -6.43 8.76 -1.10
N ALA A 191 -5.77 8.30 -0.03
CA ALA A 191 -6.34 7.35 0.92
C ALA A 191 -7.52 7.96 1.69
N ALA A 192 -7.43 9.22 2.11
CA ALA A 192 -8.52 9.94 2.77
C ALA A 192 -9.76 10.05 1.86
N ILE A 193 -9.59 10.53 0.63
CA ILE A 193 -10.69 10.63 -0.34
C ILE A 193 -11.33 9.24 -0.59
N LYS A 194 -10.50 8.21 -0.79
CA LYS A 194 -10.99 6.83 -0.96
C LYS A 194 -11.88 6.39 0.20
N CYS A 195 -11.51 6.70 1.43
CA CYS A 195 -12.26 6.32 2.63
C CYS A 195 -13.66 6.95 2.73
N THR A 196 -13.96 7.98 1.95
CA THR A 196 -15.30 8.61 1.89
C THR A 196 -16.33 7.77 1.12
N ARG A 197 -15.95 6.64 0.53
CA ARG A 197 -16.83 5.75 -0.24
C ARG A 197 -16.60 4.29 0.15
N ILE A 198 -17.69 3.51 0.09
CA ILE A 198 -17.65 2.07 0.37
C ILE A 198 -16.91 1.31 -0.72
N GLY A 199 -16.11 0.33 -0.33
CA GLY A 199 -15.33 -0.56 -1.19
C GLY A 199 -13.87 -0.15 -1.38
N GLY A 200 -13.01 -1.14 -1.60
CA GLY A 200 -11.55 -0.95 -1.63
C GLY A 200 -11.05 -0.07 -2.78
N ARG A 201 -11.81 0.11 -3.87
CA ARG A 201 -11.35 0.80 -5.09
C ARG A 201 -12.27 1.88 -5.63
N ALA A 202 -13.55 1.85 -5.30
CA ALA A 202 -14.55 2.73 -5.90
C ALA A 202 -14.26 4.21 -5.62
N GLY A 203 -13.78 4.53 -4.42
CA GLY A 203 -13.48 5.89 -3.96
C GLY A 203 -12.13 6.45 -4.38
N ILE A 204 -11.26 5.71 -5.08
CA ILE A 204 -9.92 6.20 -5.46
C ILE A 204 -10.05 7.42 -6.39
N PRO A 205 -9.52 8.60 -6.03
CA PRO A 205 -9.55 9.78 -6.88
C PRO A 205 -8.56 9.68 -8.05
N ASN A 206 -8.72 10.51 -9.06
CA ASN A 206 -7.67 10.80 -10.00
C ASN A 206 -6.68 11.83 -9.42
N TRP A 207 -5.63 12.13 -10.18
CA TRP A 207 -4.57 13.05 -9.75
C TRP A 207 -5.11 14.46 -9.49
N GLU A 208 -5.89 15.01 -10.42
CA GLU A 208 -6.43 16.38 -10.35
C GLU A 208 -7.35 16.58 -9.13
N VAL A 209 -8.24 15.62 -8.86
CA VAL A 209 -9.10 15.66 -7.67
C VAL A 209 -8.27 15.64 -6.39
N THR A 210 -7.17 14.87 -6.36
CA THR A 210 -6.29 14.83 -5.20
C THR A 210 -5.56 16.15 -5.00
N ASP A 211 -4.97 16.71 -6.04
CA ASP A 211 -4.28 18.01 -5.96
C ASP A 211 -5.22 19.11 -5.49
N ASN A 212 -6.44 19.19 -6.05
CA ASN A 212 -7.44 20.15 -5.59
C ASN A 212 -7.77 19.97 -4.10
N PHE A 213 -7.97 18.72 -3.65
CA PHE A 213 -8.23 18.45 -2.24
C PHE A 213 -7.07 18.88 -1.34
N LEU A 214 -5.83 18.63 -1.75
CA LEU A 214 -4.65 19.02 -0.99
C LEU A 214 -4.46 20.54 -0.91
N GLU A 215 -4.95 21.29 -1.88
CA GLU A 215 -4.87 22.76 -1.93
C GLU A 215 -6.04 23.44 -1.20
N THR A 216 -7.26 22.93 -1.38
CA THR A 216 -8.49 23.60 -0.96
C THR A 216 -9.22 22.94 0.20
N GLY A 217 -8.97 21.65 0.43
CA GLY A 217 -9.76 20.81 1.32
C GLY A 217 -11.08 20.30 0.71
N GLU A 218 -11.39 20.68 -0.55
CA GLU A 218 -12.64 20.28 -1.21
C GLU A 218 -12.43 19.10 -2.14
N ILE A 219 -13.38 18.13 -2.12
CA ILE A 219 -13.34 16.92 -2.93
C ILE A 219 -14.39 17.01 -4.04
N ASP A 220 -13.94 16.91 -5.29
CA ASP A 220 -14.84 16.74 -6.43
C ASP A 220 -15.26 15.27 -6.58
N TYR A 221 -16.47 14.95 -6.18
CA TYR A 221 -16.99 13.61 -6.19
C TYR A 221 -17.58 13.15 -7.53
N ARG A 222 -17.69 13.97 -8.54
CA ARG A 222 -18.43 13.67 -9.78
C ARG A 222 -17.97 12.36 -10.44
N GLU A 223 -16.67 12.24 -10.71
CA GLU A 223 -16.11 11.02 -11.32
C GLU A 223 -16.14 9.82 -10.36
N ILE A 224 -15.85 10.07 -9.08
CA ILE A 224 -15.86 9.05 -8.03
C ILE A 224 -17.26 8.44 -7.91
N ASP A 225 -18.30 9.25 -7.81
CA ASP A 225 -19.68 8.79 -7.65
C ASP A 225 -20.20 8.05 -8.90
N GLU A 226 -19.78 8.44 -10.10
CA GLU A 226 -20.08 7.67 -11.30
C GLU A 226 -19.45 6.28 -11.27
N ARG A 227 -18.23 6.16 -10.77
CA ARG A 227 -17.53 4.88 -10.61
C ARG A 227 -18.19 4.02 -9.54
N VAL A 228 -18.54 4.60 -8.39
CA VAL A 228 -19.29 3.92 -7.32
C VAL A 228 -20.59 3.32 -7.85
N LYS A 229 -21.36 4.08 -8.64
CA LYS A 229 -22.58 3.59 -9.28
C LYS A 229 -22.34 2.40 -10.21
N LYS A 230 -21.20 2.37 -10.93
CA LYS A 230 -20.84 1.23 -11.79
C LYS A 230 -20.54 -0.04 -11.00
N TYR A 231 -19.84 0.09 -9.87
CA TYR A 231 -19.53 -1.05 -9.00
C TYR A 231 -20.76 -1.53 -8.21
N GLY A 232 -21.70 -0.64 -7.89
CA GLY A 232 -22.96 -0.98 -7.23
C GLY A 232 -24.04 -1.61 -8.15
N ARG A 233 -23.84 -1.60 -9.46
CA ARG A 233 -24.75 -2.25 -10.43
C ARG A 233 -24.63 -3.77 -10.33
N GLY A 234 -25.62 -4.42 -9.77
CA GLY A 234 -25.67 -5.86 -9.53
C GLY A 234 -25.83 -6.24 -8.06
N ILE A 235 -25.77 -5.27 -7.16
CA ILE A 235 -26.22 -5.45 -5.79
C ILE A 235 -27.64 -4.88 -5.75
N GLU A 236 -28.63 -5.73 -6.03
CA GLU A 236 -30.01 -5.42 -5.65
C GLU A 236 -30.07 -5.62 -4.14
N TYR A 237 -30.26 -4.53 -3.42
CA TYR A 237 -30.59 -4.58 -1.99
C TYR A 237 -32.00 -5.17 -1.88
N VAL A 238 -32.10 -6.42 -1.45
CA VAL A 238 -33.38 -7.11 -1.15
C VAL A 238 -33.88 -6.64 0.21
#